data_c500622d7053add35085dfaeea903716
#
_entry.id   c500622d7053add35085dfaeea903716
#
_cell.length_a   1.000
_cell.length_b   1.000
_cell.length_c   1.000
_cell.angle_alpha   90.00
_cell.angle_beta   90.00
_cell.angle_gamma   90.00
#
_symmetry.space_group_name_H-M   'P 1'
#
loop_
_entity.id
_entity.type
_entity.pdbx_description
1 polymer ?
#
loop_
_entity_poly.entity_id
_entity_poly.type
_entity_poly.pdbx_seq_one_letter_code
_entity_poly.pdbx_strand_id
1 'polypeptide(L)'
;MGSLVLTTALTPLSAQAGHTFTLGAWYNFAEEDDNLPTDAYTKNGEFGNEAVIFYVDGNAEPGHGIWSYSAELRIGPGSFTDVDNNATGDEISLHKAWIGLDLNDSHKVIIGKSQVPFGWKTSNFWPGDMYQAGYGDQMDVGIKLQGRQNRFGYNLAYYPRDDWWSTSTDTTDDNRHWGSSDSYRKLNTIVADLNMEIAPKHTLGIALQTGELEDLTALRSAGLKIDNQKERDGEQSAGVLYYKGKFGNNFVNAEAIQTYRSLPSDLAQQDALEQDRETRRYALEIGRNSGNWTYYLDATWAQSQTDGNREGTISAYAPGIRYDYGPGWIYAEYLTQNGYIDRYGDIVDSDYEFNALYLSIDWYYSQSK
;
A
#
# COMPACT_ATOMS: atom_id res chain seq x y z
N MET A 1 -38.06 -40.18 -15.07
CA MET A 1 -36.88 -39.36 -14.69
C MET A 1 -37.21 -37.92 -15.05
N GLY A 2 -37.70 -37.17 -14.10
CA GLY A 2 -38.09 -35.76 -14.30
C GLY A 2 -36.97 -34.85 -13.81
N SER A 3 -36.37 -34.10 -14.70
CA SER A 3 -35.41 -33.03 -14.36
C SER A 3 -36.16 -31.85 -13.74
N LEU A 4 -35.90 -31.63 -12.47
CA LEU A 4 -36.34 -30.40 -11.76
C LEU A 4 -35.41 -29.26 -12.15
N VAL A 5 -35.82 -28.39 -13.05
CA VAL A 5 -35.12 -27.14 -13.35
C VAL A 5 -35.48 -26.14 -12.25
N LEU A 6 -34.56 -25.93 -11.32
CA LEU A 6 -34.68 -24.88 -10.31
C LEU A 6 -34.33 -23.53 -10.98
N THR A 7 -35.33 -22.86 -11.54
CA THR A 7 -35.23 -21.44 -11.92
C THR A 7 -35.31 -20.61 -10.65
N THR A 8 -34.16 -20.28 -10.04
CA THR A 8 -34.07 -19.20 -9.08
C THR A 8 -34.27 -17.90 -9.83
N ALA A 9 -35.48 -17.34 -9.75
CA ALA A 9 -35.74 -15.96 -10.14
C ALA A 9 -34.94 -15.06 -9.19
N LEU A 10 -33.78 -14.59 -9.65
CA LEU A 10 -33.14 -13.43 -9.06
C LEU A 10 -34.04 -12.25 -9.31
N THR A 11 -34.97 -12.01 -8.38
CA THR A 11 -35.62 -10.70 -8.31
C THR A 11 -34.53 -9.68 -8.15
N PRO A 12 -34.40 -8.67 -9.04
CA PRO A 12 -33.52 -7.57 -8.78
C PRO A 12 -33.99 -6.94 -7.47
N LEU A 13 -33.19 -7.06 -6.42
CA LEU A 13 -33.29 -6.18 -5.27
C LEU A 13 -33.15 -4.78 -5.86
N SER A 14 -34.26 -4.05 -5.92
CA SER A 14 -34.22 -2.62 -6.18
C SER A 14 -33.57 -1.98 -4.95
N ALA A 15 -32.25 -2.02 -4.90
CA ALA A 15 -31.47 -1.37 -3.88
C ALA A 15 -31.61 0.13 -4.13
N GLN A 16 -32.32 0.78 -3.26
CA GLN A 16 -32.22 2.22 -3.10
C GLN A 16 -30.86 2.48 -2.47
N ALA A 17 -29.87 2.75 -3.30
CA ALA A 17 -28.50 2.91 -2.89
C ALA A 17 -27.82 3.92 -3.81
N GLY A 18 -27.05 4.83 -3.23
CA GLY A 18 -26.12 5.64 -4.00
C GLY A 18 -24.97 4.76 -4.51
N HIS A 19 -24.83 4.63 -5.83
CA HIS A 19 -23.73 3.92 -6.45
C HIS A 19 -22.91 4.87 -7.30
N THR A 20 -21.59 4.76 -7.21
CA THR A 20 -20.67 5.42 -8.13
C THR A 20 -19.87 4.36 -8.85
N PHE A 21 -19.86 4.43 -10.17
CA PHE A 21 -19.00 3.65 -11.02
C PHE A 21 -17.97 4.58 -11.67
N THR A 22 -16.70 4.22 -11.62
CA THR A 22 -15.63 4.97 -12.25
C THR A 22 -14.80 4.04 -13.11
N LEU A 23 -14.60 4.43 -14.37
CA LEU A 23 -13.66 3.85 -15.30
C LEU A 23 -12.49 4.81 -15.44
N GLY A 24 -11.27 4.31 -15.32
CA GLY A 24 -10.06 5.09 -15.52
C GLY A 24 -9.01 4.33 -16.29
N ALA A 25 -7.98 5.05 -16.71
CA ALA A 25 -6.76 4.45 -17.22
C ALA A 25 -5.58 5.37 -16.89
N TRP A 26 -4.39 4.78 -16.75
CA TRP A 26 -3.13 5.51 -16.70
C TRP A 26 -2.14 4.97 -17.70
N TYR A 27 -1.18 5.83 -18.05
CA TYR A 27 -0.02 5.55 -18.88
C TYR A 27 1.20 6.15 -18.22
N ASN A 28 2.25 5.38 -18.10
CA ASN A 28 3.49 5.80 -17.49
C ASN A 28 4.63 5.79 -18.50
N PHE A 29 5.52 6.77 -18.40
CA PHE A 29 6.79 6.83 -19.06
C PHE A 29 7.88 6.86 -18.01
N ALA A 30 8.92 6.09 -18.21
CA ALA A 30 10.07 6.07 -17.32
C ALA A 30 11.37 6.14 -18.12
N GLU A 31 12.31 6.93 -17.61
CA GLU A 31 13.71 6.91 -17.99
C GLU A 31 14.53 6.77 -16.71
N GLU A 32 15.26 5.69 -16.60
CA GLU A 32 15.92 5.23 -15.39
C GLU A 32 17.41 5.02 -15.66
N ASP A 33 18.25 5.28 -14.65
CA ASP A 33 19.68 4.93 -14.72
C ASP A 33 19.85 3.40 -14.83
N ASP A 34 20.97 2.97 -15.44
CA ASP A 34 21.35 1.55 -15.57
C ASP A 34 21.66 0.87 -14.22
N ASN A 35 21.53 1.59 -13.12
CA ASN A 35 21.86 1.15 -11.75
C ASN A 35 20.64 0.66 -10.98
N LEU A 36 19.81 -0.20 -11.54
CA LEU A 36 18.72 -0.81 -10.75
C LEU A 36 19.26 -1.89 -9.81
N PRO A 37 18.84 -1.92 -8.53
CA PRO A 37 19.31 -2.91 -7.56
C PRO A 37 18.74 -4.31 -7.77
N THR A 38 18.01 -4.53 -8.85
CA THR A 38 17.38 -5.80 -9.19
C THR A 38 17.72 -6.18 -10.63
N ASP A 39 17.53 -7.45 -11.00
CA ASP A 39 17.63 -7.94 -12.37
C ASP A 39 16.50 -7.39 -13.29
N ALA A 40 15.76 -6.39 -12.82
CA ALA A 40 14.73 -5.72 -13.58
C ALA A 40 15.34 -4.92 -14.73
N TYR A 41 14.69 -4.94 -15.90
CA TYR A 41 15.12 -4.15 -17.03
C TYR A 41 14.99 -2.67 -16.73
N THR A 42 16.08 -1.92 -16.92
CA THR A 42 16.07 -0.46 -16.91
C THR A 42 15.18 0.06 -18.02
N LYS A 43 14.33 1.02 -17.71
CA LYS A 43 13.48 1.67 -18.72
C LYS A 43 14.20 2.90 -19.25
N ASN A 44 14.45 2.91 -20.55
CA ASN A 44 15.18 3.97 -21.24
C ASN A 44 14.24 4.74 -22.17
N GLY A 45 13.48 5.70 -21.61
CA GLY A 45 12.57 6.52 -22.36
C GLY A 45 11.38 5.74 -22.93
N GLU A 46 10.90 4.76 -22.21
CA GLU A 46 9.82 3.88 -22.64
C GLU A 46 8.49 4.21 -21.96
N PHE A 47 7.40 4.04 -22.70
CA PHE A 47 6.07 3.96 -22.12
C PHE A 47 5.81 2.53 -21.65
N GLY A 48 5.23 2.39 -20.45
CA GLY A 48 4.86 1.11 -19.89
C GLY A 48 4.03 1.27 -18.63
N ASN A 49 3.75 0.15 -17.96
CA ASN A 49 2.92 0.13 -16.75
C ASN A 49 1.57 0.84 -16.93
N GLU A 50 0.97 0.72 -18.12
CA GLU A 50 -0.40 1.17 -18.35
C GLU A 50 -1.40 0.22 -17.69
N ALA A 51 -2.51 0.77 -17.24
CA ALA A 51 -3.62 -0.02 -16.71
C ALA A 51 -4.97 0.62 -16.97
N VAL A 52 -5.98 -0.21 -17.13
CA VAL A 52 -7.39 0.18 -17.02
C VAL A 52 -7.87 -0.13 -15.61
N ILE A 53 -8.63 0.80 -15.02
CA ILE A 53 -9.06 0.72 -13.63
C ILE A 53 -10.57 0.82 -13.56
N PHE A 54 -11.17 -0.04 -12.76
CA PHE A 54 -12.59 -0.01 -12.46
C PHE A 54 -12.79 0.20 -10.96
N TYR A 55 -13.48 1.29 -10.60
CA TYR A 55 -13.95 1.51 -9.24
C TYR A 55 -15.45 1.35 -9.18
N VAL A 56 -15.93 0.71 -8.12
CA VAL A 56 -17.33 0.64 -7.77
C VAL A 56 -17.48 0.94 -6.29
N ASP A 57 -18.17 2.02 -5.97
CA ASP A 57 -18.48 2.41 -4.60
C ASP A 57 -19.99 2.47 -4.41
N GLY A 58 -20.45 2.15 -3.23
CA GLY A 58 -21.86 2.25 -2.91
C GLY A 58 -22.13 2.31 -1.42
N ASN A 59 -23.25 2.92 -1.08
CA ASN A 59 -23.75 2.98 0.30
C ASN A 59 -25.27 2.92 0.33
N ALA A 60 -25.83 2.44 1.44
CA ALA A 60 -27.26 2.49 1.69
C ALA A 60 -27.73 3.94 1.71
N GLU A 61 -28.94 4.19 1.17
CA GLU A 61 -29.64 5.46 1.40
C GLU A 61 -30.03 5.61 2.89
N PRO A 62 -30.13 6.83 3.40
CA PRO A 62 -30.58 7.07 4.77
C PRO A 62 -31.91 6.37 5.07
N GLY A 63 -31.92 5.51 6.09
CA GLY A 63 -33.09 4.72 6.48
C GLY A 63 -33.27 3.38 5.76
N HIS A 64 -32.43 3.03 4.77
CA HIS A 64 -32.52 1.78 3.99
C HIS A 64 -31.41 0.79 4.26
N GLY A 65 -30.64 0.98 5.31
CA GLY A 65 -29.60 0.05 5.73
C GLY A 65 -28.41 0.76 6.35
N ILE A 66 -27.43 -0.04 6.78
CA ILE A 66 -26.20 0.42 7.44
C ILE A 66 -24.95 0.01 6.65
N TRP A 67 -25.10 -0.37 5.39
CA TRP A 67 -24.03 -0.95 4.59
C TRP A 67 -23.40 0.06 3.61
N SER A 68 -22.14 -0.17 3.32
CA SER A 68 -21.40 0.44 2.23
C SER A 68 -20.43 -0.59 1.64
N TYR A 69 -19.93 -0.33 0.44
CA TYR A 69 -18.89 -1.16 -0.16
C TYR A 69 -17.99 -0.34 -1.07
N SER A 70 -16.80 -0.87 -1.32
CA SER A 70 -15.88 -0.33 -2.32
C SER A 70 -15.09 -1.47 -2.94
N ALA A 71 -14.91 -1.39 -4.27
CA ALA A 71 -14.04 -2.31 -4.98
C ALA A 71 -13.23 -1.57 -6.04
N GLU A 72 -12.01 -2.04 -6.29
CA GLU A 72 -11.10 -1.54 -7.31
C GLU A 72 -10.40 -2.70 -7.99
N LEU A 73 -10.59 -2.79 -9.32
CA LEU A 73 -9.94 -3.77 -10.17
C LEU A 73 -9.01 -3.03 -11.14
N ARG A 74 -7.78 -3.49 -11.25
CA ARG A 74 -6.76 -2.98 -12.18
C ARG A 74 -6.43 -4.06 -13.21
N ILE A 75 -6.29 -3.69 -14.47
CA ILE A 75 -6.00 -4.59 -15.60
C ILE A 75 -4.91 -3.97 -16.46
N GLY A 76 -3.86 -4.70 -16.71
CA GLY A 76 -2.70 -4.31 -17.51
C GLY A 76 -1.38 -4.38 -16.74
N PRO A 77 -0.24 -4.15 -17.40
CA PRO A 77 1.08 -4.18 -16.76
C PRO A 77 1.20 -3.27 -15.54
N GLY A 78 0.52 -2.12 -15.57
CA GLY A 78 0.43 -1.19 -14.45
C GLY A 78 -0.59 -1.56 -13.38
N SER A 79 -1.10 -2.79 -13.37
CA SER A 79 -1.93 -3.30 -12.27
C SER A 79 -1.13 -3.49 -10.98
N PHE A 80 0.21 -3.43 -11.07
CA PHE A 80 1.15 -3.68 -9.98
C PHE A 80 0.94 -5.04 -9.34
N THR A 81 0.79 -6.04 -10.19
CA THR A 81 0.60 -7.43 -9.78
C THR A 81 1.95 -8.12 -9.69
N ASP A 82 2.24 -8.76 -8.59
CA ASP A 82 3.29 -9.76 -8.54
C ASP A 82 2.78 -11.03 -9.23
N VAL A 83 3.24 -11.25 -10.47
CA VAL A 83 2.79 -12.37 -11.34
C VAL A 83 2.97 -13.72 -10.67
N ASP A 84 4.02 -13.87 -9.88
CA ASP A 84 4.34 -15.14 -9.20
C ASP A 84 3.43 -15.43 -8.01
N ASN A 85 2.83 -14.39 -7.45
CA ASN A 85 2.05 -14.48 -6.22
C ASN A 85 0.59 -14.01 -6.37
N ASN A 86 0.11 -13.76 -7.59
CA ASN A 86 -1.25 -13.31 -7.86
C ASN A 86 -2.17 -14.46 -8.30
N ALA A 87 -3.26 -14.66 -7.59
CA ALA A 87 -4.25 -15.68 -7.91
C ALA A 87 -5.25 -15.27 -9.00
N THR A 88 -5.36 -14.00 -9.34
CA THR A 88 -6.26 -13.49 -10.38
C THR A 88 -5.67 -13.56 -11.78
N GLY A 89 -4.40 -13.94 -11.91
CA GLY A 89 -3.67 -14.05 -13.17
C GLY A 89 -2.72 -12.89 -13.41
N ASP A 90 -2.01 -12.96 -14.53
CA ASP A 90 -1.05 -11.96 -14.91
C ASP A 90 -1.77 -10.64 -15.24
N GLU A 91 -1.20 -9.52 -14.84
CA GLU A 91 -1.70 -8.19 -15.18
C GLU A 91 -3.14 -7.87 -14.72
N ILE A 92 -3.67 -8.59 -13.74
CA ILE A 92 -4.98 -8.31 -13.14
C ILE A 92 -4.85 -8.30 -11.62
N SER A 93 -5.21 -7.19 -10.99
CA SER A 93 -5.18 -7.04 -9.53
C SER A 93 -6.53 -6.62 -8.97
N LEU A 94 -7.02 -7.34 -7.97
CA LEU A 94 -8.09 -6.87 -7.11
C LEU A 94 -7.48 -6.02 -6.00
N HIS A 95 -7.22 -4.75 -6.30
CA HIS A 95 -6.52 -3.85 -5.41
C HIS A 95 -7.29 -3.58 -4.12
N LYS A 96 -8.61 -3.44 -4.20
CA LYS A 96 -9.49 -3.17 -3.06
C LYS A 96 -10.82 -3.90 -3.24
N ALA A 97 -11.34 -4.51 -2.17
CA ALA A 97 -12.69 -5.11 -2.15
C ALA A 97 -13.17 -5.30 -0.71
N TRP A 98 -14.10 -4.48 -0.24
CA TRP A 98 -14.61 -4.57 1.12
C TRP A 98 -16.10 -4.21 1.23
N ILE A 99 -16.72 -4.69 2.30
CA ILE A 99 -18.05 -4.31 2.76
C ILE A 99 -17.89 -3.59 4.10
N GLY A 100 -18.56 -2.44 4.24
CA GLY A 100 -18.63 -1.66 5.48
C GLY A 100 -20.01 -1.74 6.10
N LEU A 101 -20.07 -1.81 7.43
CA LEU A 101 -21.28 -1.77 8.23
C LEU A 101 -21.20 -0.59 9.21
N ASP A 102 -22.08 0.41 9.04
CA ASP A 102 -22.17 1.56 9.94
C ASP A 102 -22.91 1.15 11.20
N LEU A 103 -22.18 0.94 12.30
CA LEU A 103 -22.76 0.56 13.59
C LEU A 103 -23.57 1.72 14.21
N ASN A 104 -23.10 2.92 13.97
CA ASN A 104 -23.73 4.20 14.30
C ASN A 104 -23.02 5.33 13.54
N ASP A 105 -23.39 6.59 13.78
CA ASP A 105 -22.84 7.78 13.09
C ASP A 105 -21.32 7.96 13.27
N SER A 106 -20.72 7.28 14.24
CA SER A 106 -19.32 7.45 14.60
C SER A 106 -18.46 6.20 14.41
N HIS A 107 -19.07 5.05 14.13
CA HIS A 107 -18.34 3.77 14.08
C HIS A 107 -18.76 2.94 12.87
N LYS A 108 -17.78 2.42 12.17
CA LYS A 108 -17.94 1.52 11.02
C LYS A 108 -17.03 0.29 11.17
N VAL A 109 -17.58 -0.87 10.87
CA VAL A 109 -16.78 -2.09 10.67
C VAL A 109 -16.59 -2.30 9.16
N ILE A 110 -15.37 -2.56 8.74
CA ILE A 110 -15.00 -2.90 7.36
C ILE A 110 -14.50 -4.33 7.35
N ILE A 111 -14.97 -5.13 6.39
CA ILE A 111 -14.59 -6.53 6.22
C ILE A 111 -14.18 -6.72 4.76
N GLY A 112 -12.99 -7.27 4.52
CA GLY A 112 -12.43 -7.52 3.20
C GLY A 112 -11.11 -6.79 2.97
N LYS A 113 -10.71 -6.69 1.69
CA LYS A 113 -9.45 -6.07 1.28
C LYS A 113 -9.58 -4.54 1.33
N SER A 114 -8.87 -3.95 2.27
CA SER A 114 -8.91 -2.50 2.50
C SER A 114 -7.57 -1.98 2.96
N GLN A 115 -7.34 -0.68 2.79
CA GLN A 115 -6.09 -0.04 3.20
C GLN A 115 -5.73 -0.30 4.66
N VAL A 116 -4.49 -0.70 4.89
CA VAL A 116 -3.91 -0.85 6.23
C VAL A 116 -3.79 0.53 6.89
N PRO A 117 -4.31 0.72 8.11
CA PRO A 117 -4.34 2.03 8.75
C PRO A 117 -3.00 2.32 9.46
N PHE A 118 -1.96 2.65 8.68
CA PHE A 118 -0.64 2.90 9.22
C PHE A 118 0.07 4.04 8.45
N GLY A 119 0.33 5.18 9.10
CA GLY A 119 0.95 6.35 8.47
C GLY A 119 0.04 7.13 7.51
N TRP A 120 0.63 7.75 6.49
CA TRP A 120 -0.06 8.54 5.48
C TRP A 120 0.41 8.19 4.07
N LYS A 121 -0.44 8.47 3.08
CA LYS A 121 -0.13 8.28 1.66
C LYS A 121 0.48 9.55 1.08
N THR A 122 1.51 9.40 0.24
CA THR A 122 2.15 10.50 -0.47
C THR A 122 1.25 11.12 -1.54
N SER A 123 1.62 12.31 -2.00
CA SER A 123 0.99 12.97 -3.15
C SER A 123 1.59 12.56 -4.49
N ASN A 124 2.79 11.99 -4.49
CA ASN A 124 3.43 11.53 -5.70
C ASN A 124 2.75 10.27 -6.25
N PHE A 125 3.01 10.01 -7.52
CA PHE A 125 2.40 8.89 -8.21
C PHE A 125 3.26 7.62 -8.09
N TRP A 126 4.57 7.74 -8.14
CA TRP A 126 5.43 6.60 -8.38
C TRP A 126 6.57 6.39 -7.38
N PRO A 127 7.58 7.26 -7.28
CA PRO A 127 8.82 6.90 -6.59
C PRO A 127 8.87 7.24 -5.10
N GLY A 128 7.91 7.99 -4.59
CA GLY A 128 8.09 8.71 -3.33
C GLY A 128 7.99 7.90 -2.06
N ASP A 129 7.52 6.68 -2.14
CA ASP A 129 7.40 5.80 -0.98
C ASP A 129 8.55 4.80 -0.82
N MET A 130 9.63 4.95 -1.61
CA MET A 130 10.77 4.03 -1.59
C MET A 130 11.34 3.75 -0.18
N TYR A 131 11.43 4.77 0.68
CA TYR A 131 11.91 4.59 2.05
C TYR A 131 10.86 4.95 3.11
N GLN A 132 9.70 5.31 2.68
CA GLN A 132 8.55 5.70 3.48
C GLN A 132 7.86 4.48 4.03
N ALA A 133 8.34 3.46 4.31
CA ALA A 133 7.73 2.28 4.86
C ALA A 133 6.56 1.67 4.07
N GLY A 134 6.28 2.18 2.89
CA GLY A 134 5.31 1.62 1.95
C GLY A 134 3.85 1.59 2.41
N TYR A 135 3.51 2.33 3.42
CA TYR A 135 2.18 2.19 4.04
C TYR A 135 1.08 2.93 3.32
N GLY A 136 1.46 3.83 2.46
CA GLY A 136 0.50 4.72 1.84
C GLY A 136 -0.60 4.02 1.08
N ASP A 137 -0.32 2.91 0.46
CA ASP A 137 -1.28 2.23 -0.42
C ASP A 137 -1.39 0.72 -0.18
N GLN A 138 -0.86 0.23 0.92
CA GLN A 138 -0.94 -1.19 1.22
C GLN A 138 -2.37 -1.61 1.54
N MET A 139 -2.87 -2.59 0.78
CA MET A 139 -4.19 -3.20 0.96
C MET A 139 -4.02 -4.60 1.51
N ASP A 140 -4.88 -5.00 2.45
CA ASP A 140 -4.87 -6.35 2.98
C ASP A 140 -6.28 -6.81 3.38
N VAL A 141 -6.49 -8.13 3.43
CA VAL A 141 -7.78 -8.76 3.73
C VAL A 141 -7.93 -8.99 5.22
N GLY A 142 -8.88 -8.30 5.83
CA GLY A 142 -9.10 -8.40 7.26
C GLY A 142 -10.40 -7.77 7.73
N ILE A 143 -10.43 -7.50 9.03
CA ILE A 143 -11.53 -6.80 9.70
C ILE A 143 -10.96 -5.53 10.32
N LYS A 144 -11.59 -4.39 10.06
CA LYS A 144 -11.19 -3.09 10.57
C LYS A 144 -12.37 -2.37 11.21
N LEU A 145 -12.21 -1.96 12.46
CA LEU A 145 -13.10 -1.03 13.14
C LEU A 145 -12.56 0.38 12.98
N GLN A 146 -13.34 1.27 12.40
CA GLN A 146 -13.05 2.69 12.31
C GLN A 146 -14.00 3.47 13.22
N GLY A 147 -13.46 4.47 13.90
CA GLY A 147 -14.27 5.35 14.72
C GLY A 147 -13.76 6.78 14.75
N ARG A 148 -14.70 7.71 15.01
CA ARG A 148 -14.37 9.12 15.22
C ARG A 148 -15.24 9.69 16.35
N GLN A 149 -14.61 10.32 17.31
CA GLN A 149 -15.30 11.01 18.39
C GLN A 149 -14.66 12.39 18.60
N ASN A 150 -15.39 13.45 18.31
CA ASN A 150 -14.91 14.82 18.36
C ASN A 150 -13.65 15.02 17.47
N ARG A 151 -12.52 15.31 18.11
CA ARG A 151 -11.23 15.52 17.44
C ARG A 151 -10.40 14.24 17.28
N PHE A 152 -10.84 13.13 17.89
CA PHE A 152 -10.10 11.89 17.86
C PHE A 152 -10.66 10.95 16.80
N GLY A 153 -9.78 10.42 15.98
CA GLY A 153 -10.05 9.31 15.08
C GLY A 153 -9.26 8.09 15.49
N TYR A 154 -9.78 6.90 15.26
CA TYR A 154 -9.06 5.67 15.51
C TYR A 154 -9.42 4.59 14.50
N ASN A 155 -8.50 3.68 14.27
CA ASN A 155 -8.68 2.45 13.54
C ASN A 155 -8.06 1.31 14.35
N LEU A 156 -8.76 0.18 14.38
CA LEU A 156 -8.24 -1.08 14.91
C LEU A 156 -8.49 -2.14 13.85
N ALA A 157 -7.44 -2.76 13.34
CA ALA A 157 -7.53 -3.75 12.29
C ALA A 157 -6.86 -5.07 12.70
N TYR A 158 -7.39 -6.18 12.18
CA TYR A 158 -6.83 -7.50 12.29
C TYR A 158 -6.80 -8.17 10.93
N TYR A 159 -5.62 -8.62 10.54
CA TYR A 159 -5.33 -9.33 9.31
C TYR A 159 -4.82 -10.72 9.67
N PRO A 160 -5.61 -11.79 9.41
CA PRO A 160 -5.21 -13.14 9.80
C PRO A 160 -3.99 -13.63 9.01
N ARG A 161 -3.86 -13.19 7.77
CA ARG A 161 -2.77 -13.54 6.87
C ARG A 161 -2.79 -12.58 5.69
N ASP A 162 -1.65 -12.11 5.23
CA ASP A 162 -1.57 -11.35 3.98
C ASP A 162 -2.18 -12.17 2.83
N ASP A 163 -2.99 -11.52 1.99
CA ASP A 163 -3.82 -12.17 0.95
C ASP A 163 -3.01 -12.56 -0.29
N TRP A 164 -2.00 -13.31 -0.09
CA TRP A 164 -1.00 -13.68 -1.06
C TRP A 164 -1.29 -15.05 -1.68
N TRP A 165 -0.99 -15.25 -2.98
CA TRP A 165 -1.10 -16.48 -3.75
C TRP A 165 -2.49 -17.07 -3.97
N SER A 166 -3.30 -17.23 -2.96
CA SER A 166 -4.56 -17.95 -3.08
C SER A 166 -5.76 -17.08 -3.31
N THR A 167 -5.65 -15.77 -3.09
CA THR A 167 -6.80 -14.87 -3.15
C THR A 167 -6.63 -13.73 -4.12
N SER A 168 -5.52 -13.12 -4.18
CA SER A 168 -5.16 -12.00 -5.06
C SER A 168 -4.11 -11.15 -4.44
N THR A 169 -3.29 -10.43 -5.19
CA THR A 169 -2.44 -9.62 -4.56
C THR A 169 -1.87 -8.42 -5.11
N ASP A 170 -1.68 -7.43 -4.35
CA ASP A 170 -0.73 -6.36 -4.28
C ASP A 170 -0.44 -6.04 -2.81
N THR A 171 -0.43 -7.06 -1.99
CA THR A 171 -0.03 -6.98 -0.59
C THR A 171 1.44 -7.26 -0.37
N THR A 172 2.12 -7.71 -1.40
CA THR A 172 3.57 -7.74 -1.38
C THR A 172 4.06 -6.31 -1.36
N ASP A 173 4.95 -5.99 -0.44
CA ASP A 173 5.57 -4.69 -0.41
C ASP A 173 6.62 -4.61 -1.52
N ASP A 174 6.24 -4.09 -2.68
CA ASP A 174 7.12 -3.87 -3.81
C ASP A 174 8.23 -2.86 -3.51
N ASN A 175 8.02 -2.00 -2.53
CA ASN A 175 9.02 -1.07 -2.02
C ASN A 175 9.90 -1.67 -0.90
N ARG A 176 9.70 -2.92 -0.54
CA ARG A 176 10.52 -3.69 0.42
C ARG A 176 10.59 -3.09 1.82
N HIS A 177 9.55 -2.40 2.23
CA HIS A 177 9.56 -1.73 3.53
C HIS A 177 8.79 -2.46 4.61
N TRP A 178 7.70 -3.12 4.24
CA TRP A 178 6.69 -3.39 5.22
C TRP A 178 5.97 -4.71 5.08
N GLY A 179 5.56 -5.08 3.87
CA GLY A 179 4.71 -6.21 3.61
C GLY A 179 5.39 -7.56 3.77
N SER A 180 4.73 -8.56 3.27
CA SER A 180 5.32 -9.87 3.06
C SER A 180 6.35 -9.81 1.93
N SER A 181 7.32 -10.69 1.97
CA SER A 181 8.27 -10.89 0.88
C SER A 181 8.06 -12.26 0.25
N ASP A 182 8.84 -12.54 -0.76
CA ASP A 182 8.89 -13.88 -1.34
C ASP A 182 9.53 -14.93 -0.41
N SER A 183 10.11 -14.52 0.68
CA SER A 183 10.80 -15.38 1.65
C SER A 183 9.99 -15.58 2.93
N TYR A 184 9.13 -14.64 3.28
CA TYR A 184 8.26 -14.75 4.46
C TYR A 184 6.90 -14.08 4.21
N ARG A 185 5.91 -14.46 5.00
CA ARG A 185 4.57 -13.87 4.98
C ARG A 185 4.13 -13.44 6.38
N LYS A 186 3.46 -12.29 6.47
CA LYS A 186 2.87 -11.81 7.73
C LYS A 186 1.60 -12.58 8.08
N LEU A 187 1.47 -12.88 9.36
CA LEU A 187 0.32 -13.56 9.93
C LEU A 187 -0.15 -12.83 11.19
N ASN A 188 -1.42 -13.02 11.53
CA ASN A 188 -2.01 -12.56 12.78
C ASN A 188 -1.67 -11.09 13.10
N THR A 189 -1.67 -10.24 12.06
CA THR A 189 -1.25 -8.86 12.18
C THR A 189 -2.36 -8.02 12.80
N ILE A 190 -2.05 -7.32 13.89
CA ILE A 190 -2.91 -6.32 14.51
C ILE A 190 -2.32 -4.95 14.24
N VAL A 191 -3.16 -4.01 13.79
CA VAL A 191 -2.79 -2.61 13.57
C VAL A 191 -3.74 -1.73 14.35
N ALA A 192 -3.19 -0.79 15.11
CA ALA A 192 -3.94 0.23 15.84
C ALA A 192 -3.43 1.61 15.44
N ASP A 193 -4.30 2.48 14.93
CA ASP A 193 -4.03 3.88 14.61
C ASP A 193 -4.90 4.77 15.49
N LEU A 194 -4.29 5.77 16.10
CA LEU A 194 -4.96 6.82 16.86
C LEU A 194 -4.49 8.17 16.34
N ASN A 195 -5.44 9.03 15.98
CA ASN A 195 -5.12 10.36 15.49
C ASN A 195 -5.99 11.45 16.13
N MET A 196 -5.48 12.67 16.15
CA MET A 196 -6.15 13.81 16.73
C MET A 196 -6.02 15.03 15.83
N GLU A 197 -7.14 15.68 15.54
CA GLU A 197 -7.16 16.99 14.93
C GLU A 197 -6.74 18.05 15.97
N ILE A 198 -5.46 18.45 15.95
CA ILE A 198 -4.86 19.43 16.89
C ILE A 198 -5.26 20.87 16.57
N ALA A 199 -5.56 21.16 15.30
CA ALA A 199 -6.12 22.40 14.79
C ALA A 199 -6.88 22.09 13.48
N PRO A 200 -7.75 22.99 12.95
CA PRO A 200 -8.42 22.77 11.68
C PRO A 200 -7.45 22.43 10.55
N LYS A 201 -7.61 21.24 9.94
CA LYS A 201 -6.75 20.68 8.88
C LYS A 201 -5.33 20.29 9.35
N HIS A 202 -5.13 20.11 10.64
CA HIS A 202 -3.87 19.67 11.23
C HIS A 202 -4.11 18.42 12.09
N THR A 203 -3.53 17.31 11.68
CA THR A 203 -3.69 16.02 12.36
C THR A 203 -2.33 15.52 12.83
N LEU A 204 -2.26 15.11 14.08
CA LEU A 204 -1.17 14.33 14.65
C LEU A 204 -1.69 12.92 14.93
N GLY A 205 -0.91 11.90 14.58
CA GLY A 205 -1.31 10.50 14.80
C GLY A 205 -0.14 9.61 15.16
N ILE A 206 -0.48 8.48 15.75
CA ILE A 206 0.42 7.38 16.05
C ILE A 206 -0.26 6.08 15.63
N ALA A 207 0.49 5.21 14.95
CA ALA A 207 0.01 3.85 14.72
C ALA A 207 1.05 2.83 15.15
N LEU A 208 0.56 1.67 15.60
CA LEU A 208 1.35 0.53 16.03
C LEU A 208 0.87 -0.71 15.31
N GLN A 209 1.81 -1.59 14.98
CA GLN A 209 1.54 -2.88 14.38
C GLN A 209 2.37 -3.96 15.06
N THR A 210 1.80 -5.16 15.13
CA THR A 210 2.50 -6.38 15.57
C THR A 210 1.87 -7.61 14.93
N GLY A 211 2.65 -8.66 14.73
CA GLY A 211 2.20 -9.94 14.17
C GLY A 211 3.34 -10.93 14.06
N GLU A 212 3.04 -12.06 13.47
CA GLU A 212 3.97 -13.17 13.24
C GLU A 212 4.51 -13.15 11.80
N LEU A 213 5.64 -13.83 11.57
CA LEU A 213 6.20 -14.11 10.25
C LEU A 213 6.26 -15.62 10.01
N GLU A 214 5.78 -16.06 8.85
CA GLU A 214 5.83 -17.44 8.36
C GLU A 214 6.91 -17.58 7.30
N ASP A 215 7.82 -18.52 7.46
CA ASP A 215 8.85 -18.83 6.45
C ASP A 215 8.22 -19.45 5.18
N LEU A 216 8.61 -18.97 4.02
CA LEU A 216 8.15 -19.44 2.71
C LEU A 216 9.25 -20.15 1.88
N THR A 217 10.50 -20.11 2.30
CA THR A 217 11.66 -20.55 1.48
C THR A 217 11.60 -22.01 1.05
N ALA A 218 11.20 -22.90 1.94
CA ALA A 218 11.13 -24.34 1.59
C ALA A 218 9.99 -24.64 0.60
N LEU A 219 8.98 -23.79 0.47
CA LEU A 219 7.87 -23.97 -0.48
C LEU A 219 8.26 -23.59 -1.88
N ARG A 220 8.98 -22.50 -2.04
CA ARG A 220 9.55 -22.08 -3.31
C ARG A 220 10.51 -23.12 -3.87
N SER A 221 11.42 -23.62 -3.04
CA SER A 221 12.39 -24.66 -3.42
C SER A 221 11.71 -25.94 -3.92
N ALA A 222 10.51 -26.24 -3.45
CA ALA A 222 9.75 -27.45 -3.81
C ALA A 222 8.76 -27.23 -4.96
N GLY A 223 8.57 -25.99 -5.45
CA GLY A 223 7.54 -25.65 -6.44
C GLY A 223 6.11 -25.93 -5.94
N LEU A 224 5.91 -25.99 -4.65
CA LEU A 224 4.64 -26.33 -4.03
C LEU A 224 3.86 -25.04 -3.70
N LYS A 225 2.55 -25.10 -3.86
CA LYS A 225 1.66 -24.06 -3.33
C LYS A 225 1.69 -24.10 -1.81
N ILE A 226 1.66 -22.93 -1.21
CA ILE A 226 1.71 -22.75 0.24
C ILE A 226 0.58 -23.50 0.90
N ASP A 227 0.87 -24.56 1.64
CA ASP A 227 -0.05 -25.29 2.50
C ASP A 227 0.53 -25.45 3.90
N ASN A 228 -0.14 -24.89 4.83
CA ASN A 228 -0.41 -25.08 6.26
C ASN A 228 0.61 -25.67 7.26
N GLN A 229 1.88 -25.88 7.00
CA GLN A 229 2.75 -26.52 8.00
C GLN A 229 4.17 -25.95 8.04
N LYS A 230 4.29 -24.64 8.19
CA LYS A 230 5.60 -24.05 8.25
C LYS A 230 5.90 -23.37 9.55
N GLU A 231 7.18 -23.18 9.78
CA GLU A 231 7.68 -22.52 10.96
C GLU A 231 7.14 -21.09 11.01
N ARG A 232 6.53 -20.79 12.14
CA ARG A 232 5.91 -19.51 12.46
C ARG A 232 6.59 -18.96 13.70
N ASP A 233 7.92 -18.98 13.68
CA ASP A 233 8.74 -18.52 14.79
C ASP A 233 9.29 -17.11 14.58
N GLY A 234 8.99 -16.50 13.44
CA GLY A 234 9.32 -15.11 13.18
C GLY A 234 8.26 -14.15 13.74
N GLU A 235 8.69 -12.94 14.07
CA GLU A 235 7.85 -11.88 14.60
C GLU A 235 8.10 -10.56 13.86
N GLN A 236 7.10 -9.68 13.85
CA GLN A 236 7.24 -8.34 13.34
C GLN A 236 6.50 -7.33 14.20
N SER A 237 7.06 -6.14 14.31
CA SER A 237 6.39 -4.99 14.88
C SER A 237 6.84 -3.71 14.19
N ALA A 238 5.96 -2.70 14.20
CA ALA A 238 6.29 -1.38 13.71
C ALA A 238 5.51 -0.31 14.47
N GLY A 239 6.10 0.88 14.55
CA GLY A 239 5.47 2.06 15.11
C GLY A 239 5.72 3.27 14.23
N VAL A 240 4.70 4.11 14.04
CA VAL A 240 4.80 5.37 13.31
C VAL A 240 4.22 6.50 14.12
N LEU A 241 4.92 7.63 14.15
CA LEU A 241 4.40 8.93 14.57
C LEU A 241 4.30 9.80 13.33
N TYR A 242 3.13 10.39 13.06
CA TYR A 242 2.91 11.16 11.84
C TYR A 242 2.16 12.47 12.07
N TYR A 243 2.41 13.43 11.20
CA TYR A 243 1.73 14.70 11.13
C TYR A 243 1.26 14.97 9.71
N LYS A 244 0.03 15.50 9.57
CA LYS A 244 -0.53 16.02 8.31
C LYS A 244 -1.09 17.41 8.55
N GLY A 245 -0.66 18.40 7.74
CA GLY A 245 -1.09 19.77 7.91
C GLY A 245 -1.29 20.54 6.61
N LYS A 246 -2.28 21.44 6.59
CA LYS A 246 -2.54 22.38 5.48
C LYS A 246 -2.52 23.80 5.97
N PHE A 247 -1.68 24.64 5.33
CA PHE A 247 -1.46 26.06 5.62
C PHE A 247 -1.87 26.89 4.41
N GLY A 248 -3.15 27.21 4.31
CA GLY A 248 -3.70 27.83 3.10
C GLY A 248 -3.57 26.88 1.89
N ASN A 249 -2.79 27.29 0.91
CA ASN A 249 -2.51 26.49 -0.29
C ASN A 249 -1.31 25.55 -0.14
N ASN A 250 -0.56 25.63 0.96
CA ASN A 250 0.57 24.77 1.20
C ASN A 250 0.16 23.57 2.06
N PHE A 251 0.87 22.47 1.94
CA PHE A 251 0.73 21.30 2.80
C PHE A 251 2.09 20.78 3.26
N VAL A 252 2.08 20.14 4.42
CA VAL A 252 3.24 19.47 5.01
C VAL A 252 2.75 18.18 5.63
N ASN A 253 3.35 17.07 5.24
CA ASN A 253 3.17 15.76 5.87
C ASN A 253 4.55 15.29 6.33
N ALA A 254 4.62 14.68 7.50
CA ALA A 254 5.85 14.14 8.05
C ALA A 254 5.58 12.88 8.85
N GLU A 255 6.51 11.94 8.84
CA GLU A 255 6.44 10.76 9.69
C GLU A 255 7.82 10.25 10.10
N ALA A 256 7.84 9.56 11.24
CA ALA A 256 8.97 8.82 11.74
C ALA A 256 8.50 7.41 12.06
N ILE A 257 9.16 6.42 11.49
CA ILE A 257 8.79 5.01 11.55
C ILE A 257 9.97 4.22 12.12
N GLN A 258 9.65 3.25 12.96
CA GLN A 258 10.58 2.21 13.38
C GLN A 258 9.96 0.85 13.08
N THR A 259 10.71 -0.02 12.42
CA THR A 259 10.31 -1.39 12.11
C THR A 259 11.27 -2.35 12.79
N TYR A 260 10.71 -3.43 13.32
CA TYR A 260 11.46 -4.55 13.87
C TYR A 260 10.92 -5.84 13.26
N ARG A 261 11.83 -6.73 12.87
CA ARG A 261 11.53 -8.08 12.39
C ARG A 261 12.50 -9.06 13.01
N SER A 262 11.97 -10.08 13.66
CA SER A 262 12.70 -11.28 13.98
C SER A 262 12.38 -12.30 12.89
N LEU A 263 13.30 -12.52 11.97
CA LEU A 263 13.10 -13.43 10.84
C LEU A 263 12.90 -14.86 11.34
N PRO A 264 12.14 -15.70 10.63
CA PRO A 264 12.10 -17.13 10.92
C PRO A 264 13.50 -17.72 10.99
N SER A 265 13.75 -18.56 11.99
CA SER A 265 15.10 -19.02 12.33
C SER A 265 15.79 -19.78 11.20
N ASP A 266 15.06 -20.63 10.48
CA ASP A 266 15.57 -21.36 9.33
C ASP A 266 15.93 -20.44 8.17
N LEU A 267 15.11 -19.41 7.91
CA LEU A 267 15.36 -18.40 6.90
C LEU A 267 16.63 -17.61 7.22
N ALA A 268 16.77 -17.13 8.45
CA ALA A 268 17.94 -16.37 8.87
C ALA A 268 19.22 -17.21 8.76
N GLN A 269 19.17 -18.47 9.15
CA GLN A 269 20.29 -19.39 9.05
C GLN A 269 20.66 -19.72 7.59
N GLN A 270 19.68 -19.95 6.73
CA GLN A 270 19.89 -20.30 5.33
C GLN A 270 20.55 -19.17 4.55
N ASP A 271 20.14 -17.94 4.78
CA ASP A 271 20.63 -16.77 4.08
C ASP A 271 21.79 -16.07 4.82
N ALA A 272 22.26 -16.66 5.94
CA ALA A 272 23.32 -16.14 6.79
C ALA A 272 23.07 -14.69 7.25
N LEU A 273 21.83 -14.40 7.64
CA LEU A 273 21.39 -13.10 8.07
C LEU A 273 21.35 -12.99 9.60
N GLU A 274 21.49 -11.76 10.10
CA GLU A 274 21.08 -11.48 11.49
C GLU A 274 19.57 -11.70 11.59
N GLN A 275 19.14 -12.46 12.60
CA GLN A 275 17.75 -12.80 12.78
C GLN A 275 16.91 -11.57 13.11
N ASP A 276 17.43 -10.70 13.98
CA ASP A 276 16.76 -9.48 14.39
C ASP A 276 17.16 -8.32 13.49
N ARG A 277 16.19 -7.75 12.78
CA ARG A 277 16.36 -6.65 11.82
C ARG A 277 15.59 -5.43 12.31
N GLU A 278 16.26 -4.31 12.45
CA GLU A 278 15.65 -3.07 12.91
C GLU A 278 16.02 -1.90 12.00
N THR A 279 15.04 -1.11 11.58
CA THR A 279 15.25 0.03 10.69
C THR A 279 14.43 1.23 11.15
N ARG A 280 15.04 2.42 11.14
CA ARG A 280 14.38 3.71 11.32
C ARG A 280 14.25 4.41 9.99
N ARG A 281 13.06 4.98 9.76
CA ARG A 281 12.73 5.68 8.53
C ARG A 281 12.05 6.99 8.84
N TYR A 282 12.26 7.97 7.98
CA TYR A 282 11.69 9.30 8.10
C TYR A 282 11.18 9.72 6.72
N ALA A 283 10.02 10.34 6.66
CA ALA A 283 9.48 10.92 5.45
C ALA A 283 8.99 12.34 5.70
N LEU A 284 9.20 13.19 4.72
CA LEU A 284 8.74 14.59 4.71
C LEU A 284 8.23 14.91 3.31
N GLU A 285 6.94 15.25 3.21
CA GLU A 285 6.35 15.79 2.01
C GLU A 285 5.96 17.25 2.25
N ILE A 286 6.42 18.14 1.39
CA ILE A 286 6.00 19.54 1.37
C ILE A 286 5.48 19.90 -0.01
N GLY A 287 4.41 20.68 -0.06
CA GLY A 287 3.86 21.05 -1.36
C GLY A 287 2.95 22.27 -1.32
N ARG A 288 2.55 22.68 -2.52
CA ARG A 288 1.68 23.84 -2.76
C ARG A 288 0.72 23.58 -3.92
N ASN A 289 -0.54 23.90 -3.68
CA ASN A 289 -1.58 23.94 -4.71
C ASN A 289 -1.72 25.36 -5.26
N SER A 290 -1.77 25.53 -6.59
CA SER A 290 -1.93 26.81 -7.27
C SER A 290 -2.82 26.64 -8.50
N GLY A 291 -4.11 26.92 -8.39
CA GLY A 291 -5.10 26.59 -9.43
C GLY A 291 -5.13 25.08 -9.67
N ASN A 292 -4.91 24.67 -10.90
CA ASN A 292 -4.87 23.27 -11.30
C ASN A 292 -3.50 22.60 -11.09
N TRP A 293 -2.53 23.31 -10.56
CA TRP A 293 -1.19 22.81 -10.33
C TRP A 293 -0.94 22.45 -8.88
N THR A 294 -0.27 21.31 -8.68
CA THR A 294 0.32 20.90 -7.40
C THR A 294 1.82 20.74 -7.58
N TYR A 295 2.61 21.42 -6.78
CA TYR A 295 4.05 21.28 -6.70
C TYR A 295 4.39 20.61 -5.39
N TYR A 296 5.29 19.63 -5.39
CA TYR A 296 5.69 18.93 -4.16
C TYR A 296 7.14 18.48 -4.21
N LEU A 297 7.69 18.27 -3.04
CA LEU A 297 8.93 17.55 -2.79
C LEU A 297 8.59 16.46 -1.79
N ASP A 298 8.87 15.23 -2.16
CA ASP A 298 8.88 14.09 -1.26
C ASP A 298 10.33 13.75 -0.93
N ALA A 299 10.64 13.61 0.35
CA ALA A 299 11.99 13.35 0.83
C ALA A 299 11.94 12.27 1.91
N THR A 300 12.74 11.23 1.76
CA THR A 300 12.76 10.09 2.68
C THR A 300 14.18 9.73 3.07
N TRP A 301 14.32 9.19 4.28
CA TRP A 301 15.60 8.73 4.84
C TRP A 301 15.40 7.42 5.57
N ALA A 302 16.40 6.54 5.51
CA ALA A 302 16.41 5.31 6.29
C ALA A 302 17.77 5.04 6.89
N GLN A 303 17.77 4.40 8.07
CA GLN A 303 18.96 4.01 8.83
C GLN A 303 18.74 2.60 9.37
N SER A 304 19.73 1.72 9.18
CA SER A 304 19.74 0.43 9.86
C SER A 304 20.03 0.62 11.35
N GLN A 305 19.39 -0.19 12.17
CA GLN A 305 19.68 -0.38 13.59
C GLN A 305 20.01 -1.86 13.89
N THR A 306 20.09 -2.68 12.85
CA THR A 306 20.45 -4.11 12.94
C THR A 306 21.86 -4.27 13.43
N ASP A 307 22.07 -5.13 14.41
CA ASP A 307 23.40 -5.42 14.95
C ASP A 307 24.34 -5.93 13.83
N GLY A 308 25.53 -5.36 13.76
CA GLY A 308 26.50 -5.72 12.74
C GLY A 308 26.32 -5.03 11.38
N ASN A 309 25.18 -4.45 11.07
CA ASN A 309 24.98 -3.64 9.87
C ASN A 309 25.78 -2.33 9.99
N ARG A 310 26.63 -2.06 8.99
CA ARG A 310 27.50 -0.87 8.94
C ARG A 310 27.13 0.11 7.86
N GLU A 311 26.01 -0.15 7.18
CA GLU A 311 25.50 0.72 6.11
C GLU A 311 25.18 2.11 6.64
N GLY A 312 25.43 3.11 5.83
CA GLY A 312 25.14 4.51 6.14
C GLY A 312 23.65 4.83 6.07
N THR A 313 23.34 6.09 6.34
CA THR A 313 21.99 6.61 6.10
C THR A 313 21.73 6.72 4.60
N ILE A 314 20.67 6.12 4.13
CA ILE A 314 20.20 6.29 2.77
C ILE A 314 19.12 7.36 2.68
N SER A 315 19.00 7.99 1.51
CA SER A 315 18.04 9.07 1.25
C SER A 315 17.47 8.99 -0.16
N ALA A 316 16.22 9.40 -0.32
CA ALA A 316 15.60 9.59 -1.60
C ALA A 316 14.86 10.93 -1.64
N TYR A 317 14.90 11.60 -2.79
CA TYR A 317 14.21 12.87 -3.04
C TYR A 317 13.46 12.78 -4.35
N ALA A 318 12.17 13.12 -4.32
CA ALA A 318 11.30 13.13 -5.50
C ALA A 318 10.59 14.49 -5.63
N PRO A 319 11.23 15.54 -6.19
CA PRO A 319 10.51 16.72 -6.61
C PRO A 319 9.54 16.38 -7.73
N GLY A 320 8.30 16.83 -7.60
CA GLY A 320 7.24 16.52 -8.54
C GLY A 320 6.30 17.69 -8.81
N ILE A 321 5.62 17.58 -9.94
CA ILE A 321 4.57 18.49 -10.38
C ILE A 321 3.39 17.68 -10.91
N ARG A 322 2.19 18.09 -10.54
CA ARG A 322 0.94 17.54 -11.04
C ARG A 322 0.07 18.64 -11.62
N TYR A 323 -0.49 18.37 -12.79
CA TYR A 323 -1.49 19.23 -13.43
C TYR A 323 -2.83 18.52 -13.53
N ASP A 324 -3.86 19.08 -12.92
CA ASP A 324 -5.24 18.62 -13.04
C ASP A 324 -5.88 19.28 -14.27
N TYR A 325 -6.14 18.48 -15.33
CA TYR A 325 -6.75 18.97 -16.55
C TYR A 325 -8.27 18.74 -16.63
N GLY A 326 -8.87 18.29 -15.51
CA GLY A 326 -10.30 18.07 -15.33
C GLY A 326 -10.67 16.60 -15.27
N PRO A 327 -10.64 15.82 -16.36
CA PRO A 327 -10.94 14.39 -16.29
C PRO A 327 -9.82 13.52 -15.70
N GLY A 328 -8.65 14.10 -15.39
CA GLY A 328 -7.52 13.36 -14.83
C GLY A 328 -6.33 14.26 -14.54
N TRP A 329 -5.16 13.66 -14.38
CA TRP A 329 -3.93 14.33 -13.99
C TRP A 329 -2.77 13.99 -14.93
N ILE A 330 -1.79 14.89 -14.98
CA ILE A 330 -0.50 14.66 -15.59
C ILE A 330 0.55 14.91 -14.49
N TYR A 331 1.40 13.93 -14.24
CA TYR A 331 2.51 14.00 -13.31
C TYR A 331 3.83 14.04 -14.05
N ALA A 332 4.79 14.78 -13.47
CA ALA A 332 6.20 14.66 -13.79
C ALA A 332 6.98 14.63 -12.47
N GLU A 333 7.82 13.63 -12.29
CA GLU A 333 8.60 13.40 -11.06
C GLU A 333 10.03 13.03 -11.43
N TYR A 334 10.98 13.55 -10.66
CA TYR A 334 12.38 13.17 -10.77
C TYR A 334 12.82 12.56 -9.44
N LEU A 335 13.20 11.29 -9.48
CA LEU A 335 13.74 10.57 -8.34
C LEU A 335 15.26 10.63 -8.35
N THR A 336 15.86 10.91 -7.21
CA THR A 336 17.27 10.65 -6.93
C THR A 336 17.38 9.98 -5.57
N GLN A 337 18.16 8.89 -5.49
CA GLN A 337 18.38 8.17 -4.23
C GLN A 337 19.80 7.63 -4.13
N ASN A 338 20.29 7.49 -2.89
CA ASN A 338 21.52 6.80 -2.57
C ASN A 338 21.20 5.62 -1.64
N GLY A 339 21.36 4.41 -2.15
CA GLY A 339 21.10 3.19 -1.41
C GLY A 339 19.71 2.58 -1.61
N TYR A 340 19.53 1.37 -1.08
CA TYR A 340 18.26 0.68 -1.13
C TYR A 340 18.02 -0.21 0.10
N ILE A 341 16.79 -0.66 0.24
CA ILE A 341 16.35 -1.57 1.30
C ILE A 341 16.12 -2.94 0.69
N ASP A 342 16.65 -3.99 1.32
CA ASP A 342 16.48 -5.37 0.87
C ASP A 342 15.07 -5.91 1.16
N ARG A 343 14.79 -7.11 0.64
CA ARG A 343 13.52 -7.82 0.85
C ARG A 343 13.24 -8.16 2.32
N TYR A 344 14.22 -8.06 3.18
CA TYR A 344 14.08 -8.28 4.63
C TYR A 344 13.84 -6.98 5.40
N GLY A 345 13.79 -5.85 4.70
CA GLY A 345 13.48 -4.54 5.26
C GLY A 345 14.66 -3.83 5.91
N ASP A 346 15.90 -4.17 5.56
CA ASP A 346 17.10 -3.51 6.06
C ASP A 346 17.97 -2.93 4.95
N ILE A 347 18.86 -2.04 5.30
CA ILE A 347 19.77 -1.38 4.37
C ILE A 347 20.89 -2.34 3.99
N VAL A 348 21.12 -2.52 2.70
CA VAL A 348 22.17 -3.41 2.17
C VAL A 348 23.20 -2.71 1.31
N ASP A 349 22.91 -1.54 0.77
CA ASP A 349 23.85 -0.76 -0.04
C ASP A 349 23.57 0.73 0.14
N SER A 350 24.40 1.41 0.91
CA SER A 350 24.31 2.86 1.16
C SER A 350 25.12 3.70 0.17
N ASP A 351 25.91 3.07 -0.70
CA ASP A 351 26.69 3.72 -1.75
C ASP A 351 26.03 3.61 -3.13
N TYR A 352 24.89 2.95 -3.21
CA TYR A 352 24.10 2.82 -4.43
C TYR A 352 23.50 4.15 -4.86
N GLU A 353 23.69 4.51 -6.11
CA GLU A 353 23.10 5.73 -6.68
C GLU A 353 22.14 5.36 -7.81
N PHE A 354 20.94 5.93 -7.77
CA PHE A 354 19.90 5.75 -8.77
C PHE A 354 19.17 7.05 -9.04
N ASN A 355 18.92 7.35 -10.31
CA ASN A 355 18.11 8.49 -10.74
C ASN A 355 17.10 8.04 -11.77
N ALA A 356 15.92 8.65 -11.75
CA ALA A 356 14.87 8.37 -12.72
C ALA A 356 14.00 9.59 -12.99
N LEU A 357 13.50 9.68 -14.24
CA LEU A 357 12.44 10.60 -14.62
C LEU A 357 11.17 9.81 -14.92
N TYR A 358 10.10 10.15 -14.23
CA TYR A 358 8.79 9.54 -14.41
C TYR A 358 7.77 10.56 -14.91
N LEU A 359 6.99 10.17 -15.90
CA LEU A 359 5.81 10.89 -16.34
C LEU A 359 4.60 9.95 -16.25
N SER A 360 3.49 10.45 -15.75
CA SER A 360 2.24 9.71 -15.71
C SER A 360 1.09 10.55 -16.24
N ILE A 361 0.23 9.95 -17.01
CA ILE A 361 -1.02 10.54 -17.47
C ILE A 361 -2.13 9.59 -17.09
N ASP A 362 -3.13 10.09 -16.38
CA ASP A 362 -4.34 9.36 -16.09
C ASP A 362 -5.60 10.12 -16.51
N TRP A 363 -6.68 9.40 -16.70
CA TRP A 363 -8.01 9.94 -16.89
C TRP A 363 -9.06 9.07 -16.22
N TYR A 364 -10.17 9.70 -15.83
CA TYR A 364 -11.28 9.02 -15.19
C TYR A 364 -12.62 9.52 -15.72
N TYR A 365 -13.56 8.60 -15.84
CA TYR A 365 -14.96 8.88 -16.10
C TYR A 365 -15.79 8.29 -14.97
N SER A 366 -16.58 9.12 -14.29
CA SER A 366 -17.42 8.68 -13.17
C SER A 366 -18.87 8.93 -13.46
N GLN A 367 -19.72 7.96 -13.12
CA GLN A 367 -21.17 8.05 -13.16
C GLN A 367 -21.74 7.67 -11.81
N SER A 368 -22.58 8.53 -11.23
CA SER A 368 -23.33 8.29 -10.00
C SER A 368 -24.83 8.15 -10.29
N LYS A 369 -25.48 7.24 -9.57
CA LYS A 369 -26.94 7.06 -9.58
C LYS A 369 -27.49 7.23 -8.18
#